data_86755d18fd29aa32f6594915c0f86835
#
_entry.id   86755d18fd29aa32f6594915c0f86835
#
_cell.length_a   1.000
_cell.length_b   1.000
_cell.length_c   1.000
_cell.angle_alpha   90.00
_cell.angle_beta   90.00
_cell.angle_gamma   90.00
#
_symmetry.space_group_name_H-M   'P 1'
#
loop_
_entity.id
_entity.type
_entity.pdbx_description
1 polymer ?
#
loop_
_entity_poly.entity_id
_entity_poly.type
_entity_poly.pdbx_seq_one_letter_code
_entity_poly.pdbx_strand_id
1 'polypeptide(L)'
;VEAMANIKVAGGCNFVGYYVFHGGSNPLGLKTPYLNENATPKISYDYQAAIGEFGQVRESYARLKRLHYFFNSFQKEFCPTQTILPEGAEDILPTDVEQLRYAVRIDKNKGFIFINNYQDHLVSPDKNDFNLILSLSDEKLN
;
A
#
# COMPACT_ATOMS: atom_id res chain seq x y z
N VAL A 1 1.40 -5.69 3.86
CA VAL A 1 0.41 -4.61 4.08
C VAL A 1 0.89 -3.31 3.44
N GLU A 2 2.13 -2.85 3.71
CA GLU A 2 2.70 -1.61 3.16
C GLU A 2 2.76 -1.62 1.63
N ALA A 3 3.33 -2.67 1.02
CA ALA A 3 3.39 -2.78 -0.43
C ALA A 3 2.01 -2.69 -1.09
N MET A 4 1.01 -3.36 -0.50
CA MET A 4 -0.37 -3.29 -0.99
C MET A 4 -0.95 -1.87 -0.89
N ALA A 5 -0.72 -1.16 0.21
CA ALA A 5 -1.17 0.22 0.39
C ALA A 5 -0.49 1.13 -0.65
N ASN A 6 0.82 0.96 -0.85
CA ASN A 6 1.60 1.72 -1.85
C ASN A 6 1.05 1.51 -3.26
N ILE A 7 0.78 0.26 -3.66
CA ILE A 7 0.25 -0.08 -4.99
C ILE A 7 -1.15 0.55 -5.19
N LYS A 8 -2.03 0.46 -4.20
CA LYS A 8 -3.37 1.05 -4.29
C LYS A 8 -3.32 2.56 -4.50
N VAL A 9 -2.47 3.23 -3.75
CA VAL A 9 -2.27 4.68 -3.85
C VAL A 9 -1.63 5.06 -5.18
N ALA A 10 -0.62 4.32 -5.62
CA ALA A 10 -0.02 4.46 -6.94
C ALA A 10 -1.06 4.31 -8.06
N GLY A 11 -1.97 3.36 -7.92
CA GLY A 11 -3.06 3.08 -8.86
C GLY A 11 -4.24 4.05 -8.85
N GLY A 12 -4.21 5.12 -8.02
CA GLY A 12 -5.23 6.17 -8.05
C GLY A 12 -6.10 6.30 -6.80
N CYS A 13 -5.93 5.45 -5.79
CA CYS A 13 -6.70 5.56 -4.56
C CYS A 13 -6.29 6.80 -3.74
N ASN A 14 -7.27 7.62 -3.38
CA ASN A 14 -7.11 8.73 -2.44
C ASN A 14 -7.65 8.40 -1.04
N PHE A 15 -8.15 7.19 -0.87
CA PHE A 15 -8.64 6.66 0.40
C PHE A 15 -8.08 5.26 0.62
N VAL A 16 -7.41 5.05 1.76
CA VAL A 16 -6.87 3.75 2.16
C VAL A 16 -7.40 3.42 3.55
N GLY A 17 -8.15 2.34 3.63
CA GLY A 17 -8.62 1.76 4.89
C GLY A 17 -7.97 0.40 5.14
N TYR A 18 -7.80 0.07 6.41
CA TYR A 18 -7.26 -1.23 6.81
C TYR A 18 -8.35 -2.03 7.52
N TYR A 19 -8.53 -3.26 7.08
CA TYR A 19 -9.36 -4.19 7.83
C TYR A 19 -8.55 -4.68 9.03
N VAL A 20 -8.95 -4.22 10.21
CA VAL A 20 -8.25 -4.42 11.49
C VAL A 20 -6.87 -3.75 11.52
N PHE A 21 -6.83 -2.44 11.78
CA PHE A 21 -5.58 -1.72 12.06
C PHE A 21 -5.09 -1.96 13.49
N HIS A 22 -6.02 -2.06 14.42
CA HIS A 22 -5.82 -2.45 15.81
C HIS A 22 -6.63 -3.71 16.09
N GLY A 23 -5.97 -4.77 16.52
CA GLY A 23 -6.64 -5.99 16.97
C GLY A 23 -7.44 -5.78 18.24
N GLY A 24 -8.27 -6.73 18.57
CA GLY A 24 -9.08 -6.69 19.79
C GLY A 24 -9.55 -8.07 20.21
N SER A 25 -10.17 -8.12 21.40
CA SER A 25 -10.85 -9.31 21.90
C SER A 25 -12.36 -9.13 21.75
N ASN A 26 -13.02 -10.14 21.22
CA ASN A 26 -14.48 -10.15 21.18
C ASN A 26 -15.05 -10.33 22.59
N PRO A 27 -16.05 -9.54 22.98
CA PRO A 27 -16.67 -9.69 24.28
C PRO A 27 -17.48 -10.98 24.39
N LEU A 28 -17.62 -11.48 25.59
CA LEU A 28 -18.54 -12.56 25.88
C LEU A 28 -19.99 -12.06 25.73
N GLY A 29 -20.75 -12.67 24.83
CA GLY A 29 -22.16 -12.35 24.64
C GLY A 29 -23.07 -12.96 25.71
N LEU A 30 -24.26 -12.37 25.91
CA LEU A 30 -25.24 -12.87 26.85
C LEU A 30 -25.91 -14.18 26.41
N LYS A 31 -26.06 -14.38 25.10
CA LYS A 31 -26.76 -15.53 24.52
C LYS A 31 -25.84 -16.47 23.74
N THR A 32 -24.78 -15.92 23.18
CA THR A 32 -23.77 -16.67 22.42
C THR A 32 -22.38 -16.28 22.90
N PRO A 33 -21.45 -17.23 23.04
CA PRO A 33 -20.08 -16.89 23.41
C PRO A 33 -19.39 -16.17 22.25
N TYR A 34 -18.85 -15.00 22.50
CA TYR A 34 -17.99 -14.25 21.58
C TYR A 34 -18.61 -14.01 20.17
N LEU A 35 -17.79 -13.67 19.19
CA LEU A 35 -18.19 -13.64 17.79
C LEU A 35 -18.20 -15.08 17.24
N ASN A 36 -19.33 -15.48 16.65
CA ASN A 36 -19.45 -16.77 16.00
C ASN A 36 -19.30 -16.62 14.47
N GLU A 37 -18.14 -16.97 13.96
CA GLU A 37 -17.87 -17.04 12.53
C GLU A 37 -17.67 -18.48 12.11
N ASN A 38 -18.36 -18.90 11.03
CA ASN A 38 -18.26 -20.25 10.49
C ASN A 38 -18.50 -21.34 11.56
N ALA A 39 -19.50 -21.15 12.40
CA ALA A 39 -19.87 -22.02 13.51
C ALA A 39 -18.76 -22.20 14.57
N THR A 40 -17.78 -21.32 14.60
CA THR A 40 -16.68 -21.36 15.57
C THR A 40 -16.62 -20.04 16.36
N PRO A 41 -16.71 -20.08 17.70
CA PRO A 41 -16.56 -18.88 18.50
C PRO A 41 -15.14 -18.33 18.42
N LYS A 42 -15.01 -17.03 18.13
CA LYS A 42 -13.72 -16.35 18.06
C LYS A 42 -13.56 -15.38 19.23
N ILE A 43 -12.56 -15.62 20.02
CA ILE A 43 -12.17 -14.76 21.15
C ILE A 43 -11.26 -13.64 20.65
N SER A 44 -10.17 -14.01 20.00
CA SER A 44 -9.18 -13.07 19.46
C SER A 44 -9.59 -12.57 18.07
N TYR A 45 -9.44 -11.28 17.87
CA TYR A 45 -9.59 -10.61 16.57
C TYR A 45 -8.33 -9.84 16.23
N ASP A 46 -7.18 -10.48 16.40
CA ASP A 46 -5.86 -9.88 16.22
C ASP A 46 -5.47 -9.73 14.74
N TYR A 47 -5.65 -10.79 13.96
CA TYR A 47 -5.33 -10.86 12.52
C TYR A 47 -3.97 -10.28 12.13
N GLN A 48 -2.99 -10.30 13.02
CA GLN A 48 -1.68 -9.68 12.85
C GLN A 48 -1.76 -8.18 12.46
N ALA A 49 -2.75 -7.49 13.02
CA ALA A 49 -2.94 -6.06 12.81
C ALA A 49 -1.70 -5.25 13.16
N ALA A 50 -1.58 -4.05 12.62
CA ALA A 50 -0.45 -3.16 12.88
C ALA A 50 -0.23 -2.90 14.37
N ILE A 51 -1.33 -2.80 15.14
CA ILE A 51 -1.35 -2.85 16.60
C ILE A 51 -2.10 -4.11 17.00
N GLY A 52 -1.44 -5.01 17.72
CA GLY A 52 -2.02 -6.27 18.13
C GLY A 52 -3.09 -6.14 19.20
N GLU A 53 -3.77 -7.25 19.49
CA GLU A 53 -4.90 -7.35 20.42
C GLU A 53 -4.60 -6.73 21.79
N PHE A 54 -3.38 -6.87 22.28
CA PHE A 54 -2.95 -6.36 23.59
C PHE A 54 -2.03 -5.13 23.49
N GLY A 55 -2.11 -4.38 22.37
CA GLY A 55 -1.33 -3.17 22.16
C GLY A 55 0.09 -3.38 21.62
N GLN A 56 0.44 -4.59 21.20
CA GLN A 56 1.75 -4.85 20.61
C GLN A 56 1.91 -4.07 19.29
N VAL A 57 2.93 -3.24 19.21
CA VAL A 57 3.27 -2.52 17.98
C VAL A 57 4.13 -3.40 17.10
N ARG A 58 3.66 -3.71 15.90
CA ARG A 58 4.36 -4.54 14.91
C ARG A 58 5.14 -3.71 13.91
N GLU A 59 6.06 -4.33 13.20
CA GLU A 59 6.84 -3.69 12.14
C GLU A 59 5.94 -3.05 11.08
N SER A 60 4.82 -3.69 10.74
CA SER A 60 3.83 -3.16 9.80
C SER A 60 3.30 -1.78 10.23
N TYR A 61 3.16 -1.50 11.52
CA TYR A 61 2.78 -0.18 12.03
C TYR A 61 3.81 0.88 11.65
N ALA A 62 5.09 0.61 11.90
CA ALA A 62 6.16 1.56 11.59
C ALA A 62 6.25 1.87 10.09
N ARG A 63 6.07 0.85 9.24
CA ARG A 63 6.06 0.97 7.78
C ARG A 63 4.87 1.80 7.29
N LEU A 64 3.66 1.47 7.77
CA LEU A 64 2.44 2.22 7.42
C LEU A 64 2.49 3.66 7.93
N LYS A 65 3.06 3.90 9.11
CA LYS A 65 3.23 5.24 9.66
C LYS A 65 4.03 6.15 8.73
N ARG A 66 5.11 5.65 8.10
CA ARG A 66 5.88 6.42 7.11
C ARG A 66 5.03 6.81 5.90
N LEU A 67 4.26 5.87 5.39
CA LEU A 67 3.36 6.11 4.26
C LEU A 67 2.27 7.15 4.62
N HIS A 68 1.70 7.05 5.83
CA HIS A 68 0.72 8.03 6.31
C HIS A 68 1.31 9.42 6.48
N TYR A 69 2.55 9.54 6.95
CA TYR A 69 3.22 10.83 7.03
C TYR A 69 3.43 11.45 5.65
N PHE A 70 3.80 10.66 4.66
CA PHE A 70 3.87 11.12 3.28
C PHE A 70 2.51 11.69 2.82
N PHE A 71 1.43 10.95 2.99
CA PHE A 71 0.11 11.41 2.57
C PHE A 71 -0.33 12.67 3.31
N ASN A 72 -0.15 12.72 4.62
CA ASN A 72 -0.51 13.90 5.41
C ASN A 72 0.30 15.14 5.01
N SER A 73 1.56 14.95 4.64
CA SER A 73 2.44 16.06 4.24
C SER A 73 2.12 16.60 2.85
N PHE A 74 1.70 15.72 1.94
CA PHE A 74 1.51 16.07 0.52
C PHE A 74 0.05 15.96 0.04
N GLN A 75 -0.93 15.84 0.93
CA GLN A 75 -2.32 15.59 0.55
C GLN A 75 -2.89 16.60 -0.45
N LYS A 76 -2.53 17.88 -0.34
CA LYS A 76 -3.04 18.94 -1.21
C LYS A 76 -2.51 18.82 -2.63
N GLU A 77 -1.25 18.43 -2.77
CA GLU A 77 -0.59 18.21 -4.06
C GLU A 77 -0.93 16.84 -4.64
N PHE A 78 -1.14 15.86 -3.76
CA PHE A 78 -1.35 14.47 -4.14
C PHE A 78 -2.79 14.18 -4.59
N CYS A 79 -3.81 14.62 -3.83
CA CYS A 79 -5.19 14.24 -4.09
C CYS A 79 -5.73 14.63 -5.48
N PRO A 80 -5.35 15.79 -6.10
CA PRO A 80 -5.83 16.15 -7.42
C PRO A 80 -5.12 15.41 -8.56
N THR A 81 -4.08 14.62 -8.29
CA THR A 81 -3.29 13.94 -9.32
C THR A 81 -4.06 12.82 -10.02
N GLN A 82 -3.77 12.62 -11.30
CA GLN A 82 -4.20 11.46 -12.09
C GLN A 82 -3.09 10.41 -12.14
N THR A 83 -3.47 9.15 -12.28
CA THR A 83 -2.52 8.05 -12.44
C THR A 83 -2.18 7.85 -13.91
N ILE A 84 -0.89 7.74 -14.20
CA ILE A 84 -0.35 7.32 -15.48
C ILE A 84 0.48 6.07 -15.24
N LEU A 85 0.17 5.00 -15.94
CA LEU A 85 0.96 3.78 -15.98
C LEU A 85 1.94 3.85 -17.14
N PRO A 86 3.15 3.28 -17.00
CA PRO A 86 4.07 3.14 -18.12
C PRO A 86 3.46 2.25 -19.22
N GLU A 87 3.90 2.46 -20.46
CA GLU A 87 3.52 1.61 -21.58
C GLU A 87 3.87 0.14 -21.28
N GLY A 88 2.97 -0.78 -21.57
CA GLY A 88 3.14 -2.20 -21.30
C GLY A 88 3.01 -2.61 -19.83
N ALA A 89 2.65 -1.71 -18.91
CA ALA A 89 2.50 -2.04 -17.49
C ALA A 89 1.49 -3.17 -17.22
N GLU A 90 0.43 -3.24 -18.02
CA GLU A 90 -0.63 -4.26 -17.94
C GLU A 90 -0.20 -5.64 -18.45
N ASP A 91 0.89 -5.69 -19.23
CA ASP A 91 1.44 -6.94 -19.78
C ASP A 91 2.45 -7.61 -18.84
N ILE A 92 2.87 -6.92 -17.77
CA ILE A 92 3.84 -7.45 -16.79
C ILE A 92 3.18 -8.58 -15.98
N LEU A 93 3.68 -9.79 -16.19
CA LEU A 93 3.17 -10.95 -15.46
C LEU A 93 3.61 -10.92 -13.98
N PRO A 94 2.82 -11.52 -13.07
CA PRO A 94 3.21 -11.65 -11.66
C PRO A 94 4.57 -12.36 -11.46
N THR A 95 4.93 -13.25 -12.38
CA THR A 95 6.19 -14.00 -12.36
C THR A 95 7.38 -13.22 -12.89
N ASP A 96 7.15 -12.10 -13.56
CA ASP A 96 8.23 -11.23 -14.05
C ASP A 96 8.72 -10.35 -12.91
N VAL A 97 9.87 -10.70 -12.35
CA VAL A 97 10.51 -9.96 -11.25
C VAL A 97 11.68 -9.09 -11.75
N GLU A 98 11.98 -9.12 -13.04
CA GLU A 98 13.10 -8.35 -13.61
C GLU A 98 12.71 -6.92 -13.98
N GLN A 99 11.48 -6.70 -14.40
CA GLN A 99 11.02 -5.38 -14.79
C GLN A 99 10.79 -4.45 -13.57
N LEU A 100 11.12 -3.17 -13.75
CA LEU A 100 10.80 -2.15 -12.77
C LEU A 100 9.30 -1.83 -12.84
N ARG A 101 8.61 -2.02 -11.73
CA ARG A 101 7.18 -1.69 -11.62
C ARG A 101 7.03 -0.32 -10.98
N TYR A 102 6.41 0.59 -11.71
CA TYR A 102 6.14 1.93 -11.19
C TYR A 102 4.84 2.49 -11.76
N ALA A 103 4.34 3.51 -11.10
CA ALA A 103 3.24 4.34 -11.57
C ALA A 103 3.54 5.81 -11.27
N VAL A 104 3.01 6.69 -12.06
CA VAL A 104 3.15 8.14 -11.86
C VAL A 104 1.78 8.72 -11.48
N ARG A 105 1.75 9.52 -10.43
CA ARG A 105 0.62 10.35 -10.07
C ARG A 105 0.96 11.79 -10.37
N ILE A 106 0.27 12.43 -11.31
CA ILE A 106 0.62 13.75 -11.83
C ILE A 106 -0.58 14.70 -11.92
N ASP A 107 -0.35 15.97 -11.58
CA ASP A 107 -1.24 17.09 -11.87
C ASP A 107 -0.39 18.23 -12.44
N LYS A 108 -0.64 18.60 -13.72
CA LYS A 108 0.14 19.61 -14.45
C LYS A 108 1.64 19.28 -14.43
N ASN A 109 2.44 20.13 -13.81
CA ASN A 109 3.91 20.02 -13.74
C ASN A 109 4.41 19.48 -12.39
N LYS A 110 3.53 18.86 -11.58
CA LYS A 110 3.87 18.26 -10.30
C LYS A 110 3.41 16.81 -10.27
N GLY A 111 4.23 15.96 -9.68
CA GLY A 111 3.86 14.55 -9.61
C GLY A 111 4.68 13.77 -8.61
N PHE A 112 4.28 12.52 -8.47
CA PHE A 112 4.88 11.54 -7.59
C PHE A 112 5.09 10.25 -8.37
N ILE A 113 6.27 9.65 -8.21
CA ILE A 113 6.59 8.35 -8.79
C ILE A 113 6.54 7.33 -7.67
N PHE A 114 5.72 6.31 -7.85
CA PHE A 114 5.61 5.18 -6.95
C PHE A 114 6.30 3.97 -7.56
N ILE A 115 7.33 3.48 -6.89
CA ILE A 115 8.10 2.31 -7.32
C ILE A 115 7.75 1.15 -6.40
N ASN A 116 7.55 -0.03 -6.97
CA ASN A 116 7.30 -1.26 -6.25
C ASN A 116 8.27 -2.35 -6.69
N ASN A 117 9.18 -2.76 -5.80
CA ASN A 117 10.05 -3.91 -6.01
C ASN A 117 9.65 -5.06 -5.07
N TYR A 118 8.37 -5.42 -5.09
CA TYR A 118 7.83 -6.50 -4.28
C TYR A 118 6.86 -7.35 -5.10
N GLN A 119 7.04 -8.65 -5.05
CA GLN A 119 6.10 -9.64 -5.54
C GLN A 119 5.92 -10.70 -4.48
N ASP A 120 4.66 -11.02 -4.14
CA ASP A 120 4.36 -12.04 -3.15
C ASP A 120 4.82 -13.42 -3.64
N HIS A 121 5.39 -14.22 -2.73
CA HIS A 121 5.94 -15.56 -2.99
C HIS A 121 7.14 -15.62 -3.95
N LEU A 122 7.71 -14.50 -4.37
CA LEU A 122 8.89 -14.46 -5.23
C LEU A 122 9.96 -13.54 -4.62
N VAL A 123 11.21 -13.86 -4.90
CA VAL A 123 12.34 -13.00 -4.56
C VAL A 123 12.61 -12.10 -5.76
N SER A 124 12.37 -10.80 -5.59
CA SER A 124 12.73 -9.79 -6.60
C SER A 124 14.19 -9.39 -6.43
N PRO A 125 14.99 -9.38 -7.52
CA PRO A 125 16.36 -8.89 -7.46
C PRO A 125 16.39 -7.39 -7.17
N ASP A 126 17.54 -6.91 -6.70
CA ASP A 126 17.77 -5.48 -6.54
C ASP A 126 17.70 -4.79 -7.92
N LYS A 127 17.04 -3.65 -7.95
CA LYS A 127 16.90 -2.82 -9.14
C LYS A 127 17.90 -1.66 -9.07
N ASN A 128 19.06 -1.85 -9.65
CA ASN A 128 20.12 -0.85 -9.67
C ASN A 128 20.16 -0.15 -11.03
N ASP A 129 20.57 1.10 -11.02
CA ASP A 129 20.86 1.91 -12.23
C ASP A 129 19.71 2.05 -13.25
N PHE A 130 18.46 2.11 -12.75
CA PHE A 130 17.32 2.41 -13.59
C PHE A 130 17.21 3.92 -13.88
N ASN A 131 17.08 4.26 -15.15
CA ASN A 131 16.80 5.61 -15.60
C ASN A 131 15.31 5.75 -15.92
N LEU A 132 14.66 6.73 -15.31
CA LEU A 132 13.29 7.14 -15.62
C LEU A 132 13.34 8.50 -16.29
N ILE A 133 12.84 8.59 -17.53
CA ILE A 133 12.75 9.84 -18.26
C ILE A 133 11.37 10.44 -18.02
N LEU A 134 11.36 11.61 -17.39
CA LEU A 134 10.14 12.37 -17.16
C LEU A 134 10.00 13.45 -18.22
N SER A 135 8.92 13.41 -18.99
CA SER A 135 8.54 14.47 -19.92
C SER A 135 7.43 15.31 -19.30
N LEU A 136 7.76 16.50 -18.86
CA LEU A 136 6.78 17.51 -18.47
C LEU A 136 6.42 18.36 -19.68
N SER A 137 5.26 19.02 -19.67
CA SER A 137 4.69 19.71 -20.84
C SER A 137 5.64 20.69 -21.54
N ASP A 138 6.61 21.24 -20.82
CA ASP A 138 7.54 22.25 -21.34
C ASP A 138 9.02 21.93 -21.07
N GLU A 139 9.37 20.90 -20.31
CA GLU A 139 10.76 20.55 -19.97
C GLU A 139 10.94 19.03 -19.87
N LYS A 140 12.06 18.54 -20.42
CA LYS A 140 12.55 17.19 -20.14
C LYS A 140 13.50 17.25 -18.95
N LEU A 141 13.14 16.57 -17.87
CA LEU A 141 14.05 16.33 -16.75
C LEU A 141 14.71 14.95 -16.96
N ASN A 142 16.02 14.94 -17.00
CA ASN A 142 16.82 13.71 -17.03
C ASN A 142 17.31 13.38 -15.62
#